data_62cea35cedb535092216055c18c05269
#
_entry.id   62cea35cedb535092216055c18c05269
#
_cell.length_a   1.000
_cell.length_b   1.000
_cell.length_c   1.000
_cell.angle_alpha   90.00
_cell.angle_beta   90.00
_cell.angle_gamma   90.00
#
_symmetry.space_group_name_H-M   'P 1'
#
loop_
_entity.id
_entity.type
_entity.pdbx_description
1 polymer ?
#
loop_
_entity_poly.entity_id
_entity_poly.type
_entity_poly.pdbx_seq_one_letter_code
_entity_poly.pdbx_strand_id
1 'polypeptide(L)'
;MEELIKQAEQGDARAQFQLGMTYYNGNRIEKSQIKALKWWTKAAEQGVEDADYCLGCIYFEKKKFSIAYKSYLKAIKDPLINEAGFQLGVIYENGLGVEIDKDKAIEYYKMGAAGLNMASNLSTDALKRLGAIHSWADLGISHQELCENAQYRFNESWFDLIPSFCLLHSGIWLKIHLKE
;
A
#
# COMPACT_ATOMS: atom_id res chain seq x y z
N MET A 1 14.15 12.63 -18.40
CA MET A 1 13.31 13.46 -17.52
C MET A 1 12.36 14.35 -18.33
N GLU A 2 12.88 15.13 -19.28
CA GLU A 2 12.05 16.00 -20.13
C GLU A 2 10.97 15.24 -20.88
N GLU A 3 11.29 14.08 -21.44
CA GLU A 3 10.31 13.23 -22.14
C GLU A 3 9.20 12.73 -21.19
N LEU A 4 9.55 12.31 -19.96
CA LEU A 4 8.56 11.91 -18.95
C LEU A 4 7.62 13.06 -18.59
N ILE A 5 8.16 14.27 -18.40
CA ILE A 5 7.34 15.45 -18.11
C ILE A 5 6.41 15.74 -19.28
N LYS A 6 6.91 15.70 -20.52
CA LYS A 6 6.13 15.95 -21.72
C LYS A 6 4.97 14.94 -21.87
N GLN A 7 5.23 13.65 -21.69
CA GLN A 7 4.21 12.60 -21.73
C GLN A 7 3.15 12.78 -20.63
N ALA A 8 3.57 13.10 -19.41
CA ALA A 8 2.65 13.37 -18.30
C ALA A 8 1.78 14.62 -18.56
N GLU A 9 2.34 15.66 -19.16
CA GLU A 9 1.62 16.87 -19.57
C GLU A 9 0.65 16.61 -20.71
N GLN A 10 0.97 15.69 -21.61
CA GLN A 10 0.09 15.22 -22.68
C GLN A 10 -1.07 14.34 -22.20
N GLY A 11 -1.06 13.97 -20.91
CA GLY A 11 -2.16 13.24 -20.29
C GLY A 11 -1.92 11.74 -20.12
N ASP A 12 -0.73 11.22 -20.46
CA ASP A 12 -0.43 9.80 -20.24
C ASP A 12 -0.48 9.46 -18.75
N ALA A 13 -1.42 8.57 -18.38
CA ALA A 13 -1.69 8.23 -17.00
C ALA A 13 -0.51 7.55 -16.29
N ARG A 14 0.21 6.68 -17.03
CA ARG A 14 1.37 5.99 -16.48
C ARG A 14 2.55 6.94 -16.31
N ALA A 15 2.77 7.84 -17.26
CA ALA A 15 3.79 8.90 -17.14
C ALA A 15 3.47 9.85 -15.96
N GLN A 16 2.21 10.19 -15.76
CA GLN A 16 1.75 10.98 -14.60
C GLN A 16 2.06 10.27 -13.28
N PHE A 17 1.77 8.98 -13.17
CA PHE A 17 2.12 8.19 -11.99
C PHE A 17 3.63 8.18 -11.75
N GLN A 18 4.43 7.87 -12.77
CA GLN A 18 5.89 7.84 -12.69
C GLN A 18 6.48 9.21 -12.32
N LEU A 19 5.94 10.30 -12.86
CA LEU A 19 6.37 11.64 -12.52
C LEU A 19 6.03 11.99 -11.07
N GLY A 20 4.88 11.55 -10.57
CA GLY A 20 4.52 11.62 -9.16
C GLY A 20 5.52 10.92 -8.26
N MET A 21 5.91 9.67 -8.61
CA MET A 21 6.96 8.90 -7.91
C MET A 21 8.30 9.63 -7.93
N THR A 22 8.67 10.21 -9.07
CA THR A 22 9.91 10.96 -9.23
C THR A 22 9.96 12.17 -8.28
N TYR A 23 8.87 12.94 -8.19
CA TYR A 23 8.77 14.06 -7.25
C TYR A 23 8.74 13.61 -5.79
N TYR A 24 8.11 12.49 -5.49
CA TYR A 24 8.03 11.97 -4.13
C TYR A 24 9.41 11.52 -3.61
N ASN A 25 10.17 10.80 -4.45
CA ASN A 25 11.49 10.29 -4.10
C ASN A 25 12.59 11.37 -4.19
N GLY A 26 12.40 12.37 -5.04
CA GLY A 26 13.44 13.38 -5.31
C GLY A 26 14.52 12.87 -6.28
N ASN A 27 14.20 11.88 -7.12
CA ASN A 27 15.15 11.28 -8.07
C ASN A 27 15.44 12.23 -9.23
N ARG A 28 16.63 12.83 -9.27
CA ARG A 28 17.10 13.80 -10.30
C ARG A 28 16.29 15.10 -10.40
N ILE A 29 15.39 15.33 -9.45
CA ILE A 29 14.62 16.58 -9.30
C ILE A 29 14.43 16.87 -7.81
N GLU A 30 14.12 18.10 -7.47
CA GLU A 30 13.82 18.47 -6.10
C GLU A 30 12.58 17.70 -5.58
N LYS A 31 12.75 17.07 -4.41
CA LYS A 31 11.65 16.35 -3.74
C LYS A 31 10.49 17.28 -3.44
N SER A 32 9.29 16.89 -3.84
CA SER A 32 8.09 17.69 -3.61
C SER A 32 6.85 16.82 -3.46
N GLN A 33 6.43 16.61 -2.21
CA GLN A 33 5.19 15.88 -1.92
C GLN A 33 3.95 16.57 -2.53
N ILE A 34 3.94 17.89 -2.64
CA ILE A 34 2.84 18.64 -3.26
C ILE A 34 2.72 18.32 -4.75
N LYS A 35 3.87 18.32 -5.46
CA LYS A 35 3.89 17.97 -6.88
C LYS A 35 3.55 16.49 -7.10
N ALA A 36 4.04 15.60 -6.23
CA ALA A 36 3.69 14.19 -6.26
C ALA A 36 2.18 13.99 -6.12
N LEU A 37 1.54 14.59 -5.11
CA LEU A 37 0.09 14.54 -4.94
C LEU A 37 -0.66 15.02 -6.18
N LYS A 38 -0.22 16.13 -6.78
CA LYS A 38 -0.87 16.68 -7.99
C LYS A 38 -0.84 15.67 -9.15
N TRP A 39 0.29 15.02 -9.39
CA TRP A 39 0.45 14.08 -10.49
C TRP A 39 -0.26 12.75 -10.22
N TRP A 40 -0.19 12.23 -8.99
CA TRP A 40 -0.92 11.02 -8.62
C TRP A 40 -2.44 11.23 -8.65
N THR A 41 -2.95 12.43 -8.29
CA THR A 41 -4.38 12.72 -8.44
C THR A 41 -4.81 12.61 -9.89
N LYS A 42 -4.04 13.18 -10.84
CA LYS A 42 -4.34 13.07 -12.27
C LYS A 42 -4.30 11.62 -12.78
N ALA A 43 -3.32 10.83 -12.33
CA ALA A 43 -3.22 9.43 -12.70
C ALA A 43 -4.38 8.61 -12.12
N ALA A 44 -4.76 8.84 -10.86
CA ALA A 44 -5.88 8.18 -10.19
C ALA A 44 -7.24 8.53 -10.83
N GLU A 45 -7.42 9.75 -11.32
CA GLU A 45 -8.60 10.17 -12.08
C GLU A 45 -8.74 9.39 -13.41
N GLN A 46 -7.63 8.86 -13.93
CA GLN A 46 -7.60 8.02 -15.13
C GLN A 46 -7.62 6.51 -14.79
N GLY A 47 -7.80 6.14 -13.52
CA GLY A 47 -7.95 4.76 -13.09
C GLY A 47 -6.62 4.03 -12.84
N VAL A 48 -5.57 4.75 -12.48
CA VAL A 48 -4.31 4.12 -12.04
C VAL A 48 -4.42 3.82 -10.54
N GLU A 49 -4.67 2.58 -10.20
CA GLU A 49 -4.90 2.12 -8.83
C GLU A 49 -3.68 2.30 -7.93
N ASP A 50 -2.48 2.13 -8.46
CA ASP A 50 -1.22 2.44 -7.75
C ASP A 50 -1.16 3.90 -7.29
N ALA A 51 -1.71 4.83 -8.08
CA ALA A 51 -1.77 6.22 -7.71
C ALA A 51 -2.77 6.45 -6.56
N ASP A 52 -3.92 5.75 -6.57
CA ASP A 52 -4.86 5.78 -5.45
C ASP A 52 -4.21 5.23 -4.17
N TYR A 53 -3.41 4.16 -4.26
CA TYR A 53 -2.65 3.64 -3.11
C TYR A 53 -1.66 4.69 -2.56
N CYS A 54 -0.86 5.31 -3.42
CA CYS A 54 0.10 6.34 -3.02
C CYS A 54 -0.59 7.56 -2.38
N LEU A 55 -1.74 7.97 -2.92
CA LEU A 55 -2.58 9.03 -2.33
C LEU A 55 -3.07 8.60 -0.93
N GLY A 56 -3.55 7.38 -0.79
CA GLY A 56 -3.96 6.80 0.49
C GLY A 56 -2.87 6.88 1.53
N CYS A 57 -1.64 6.49 1.19
CA CYS A 57 -0.48 6.54 2.08
C CYS A 57 -0.20 7.97 2.59
N ILE A 58 -0.15 8.96 1.69
CA ILE A 58 0.11 10.35 2.09
C ILE A 58 -1.02 10.89 2.99
N TYR A 59 -2.27 10.59 2.66
CA TYR A 59 -3.38 11.05 3.49
C TYR A 59 -3.42 10.35 4.84
N PHE A 60 -3.00 9.10 4.90
CA PHE A 60 -2.86 8.35 6.16
C PHE A 60 -1.78 8.98 7.06
N GLU A 61 -0.59 9.29 6.52
CA GLU A 61 0.49 10.00 7.23
C GLU A 61 0.00 11.36 7.78
N LYS A 62 -0.80 12.07 6.98
CA LYS A 62 -1.41 13.35 7.39
C LYS A 62 -2.60 13.19 8.34
N LYS A 63 -2.89 11.98 8.81
CA LYS A 63 -4.03 11.63 9.68
C LYS A 63 -5.39 11.99 9.08
N LYS A 64 -5.47 12.15 7.77
CA LYS A 64 -6.72 12.35 7.03
C LYS A 64 -7.35 11.00 6.68
N PHE A 65 -7.68 10.22 7.71
CA PHE A 65 -8.04 8.81 7.59
C PHE A 65 -9.24 8.55 6.68
N SER A 66 -10.28 9.42 6.74
CA SER A 66 -11.45 9.25 5.86
C SER A 66 -11.11 9.39 4.37
N ILE A 67 -10.10 10.21 4.01
CA ILE A 67 -9.65 10.35 2.64
C ILE A 67 -8.76 9.15 2.28
N ALA A 68 -7.83 8.77 3.16
CA ALA A 68 -6.99 7.61 2.98
C ALA A 68 -7.81 6.34 2.76
N TYR A 69 -8.85 6.11 3.58
CA TYR A 69 -9.79 5.02 3.46
C TYR A 69 -10.40 4.94 2.05
N LYS A 70 -10.92 6.07 1.54
CA LYS A 70 -11.52 6.12 0.20
C LYS A 70 -10.51 5.81 -0.91
N SER A 71 -9.26 6.26 -0.75
CA SER A 71 -8.19 6.00 -1.70
C SER A 71 -7.80 4.52 -1.70
N TYR A 72 -7.63 3.91 -0.52
CA TYR A 72 -7.34 2.48 -0.42
C TYR A 72 -8.47 1.59 -0.95
N LEU A 73 -9.74 1.99 -0.76
CA LEU A 73 -10.88 1.28 -1.36
C LEU A 73 -10.89 1.30 -2.89
N LYS A 74 -10.29 2.32 -3.51
CA LYS A 74 -10.11 2.33 -4.96
C LYS A 74 -8.93 1.46 -5.37
N ALA A 75 -7.82 1.58 -4.65
CA ALA A 75 -6.60 0.84 -4.92
C ALA A 75 -6.79 -0.68 -4.84
N ILE A 76 -7.58 -1.18 -3.87
CA ILE A 76 -7.78 -2.62 -3.67
C ILE A 76 -8.60 -3.30 -4.79
N LYS A 77 -9.10 -2.54 -5.76
CA LYS A 77 -9.74 -3.12 -6.96
C LYS A 77 -8.74 -3.88 -7.82
N ASP A 78 -7.47 -3.47 -7.81
CA ASP A 78 -6.38 -4.26 -8.34
C ASP A 78 -5.92 -5.28 -7.29
N PRO A 79 -6.11 -6.60 -7.52
CA PRO A 79 -5.71 -7.64 -6.58
C PRO A 79 -4.19 -7.73 -6.39
N LEU A 80 -3.38 -7.05 -7.22
CA LEU A 80 -1.94 -6.98 -7.07
C LEU A 80 -1.53 -5.95 -6.00
N ILE A 81 -2.42 -5.03 -5.61
CA ILE A 81 -2.18 -4.01 -4.59
C ILE A 81 -2.70 -4.49 -3.22
N ASN A 82 -2.17 -5.63 -2.78
CA ASN A 82 -2.54 -6.23 -1.50
C ASN A 82 -2.11 -5.40 -0.28
N GLU A 83 -1.17 -4.46 -0.43
CA GLU A 83 -0.82 -3.49 0.60
C GLU A 83 -2.03 -2.62 1.02
N ALA A 84 -2.92 -2.32 0.08
CA ALA A 84 -4.15 -1.59 0.40
C ALA A 84 -5.06 -2.40 1.34
N GLY A 85 -5.08 -3.72 1.20
CA GLY A 85 -5.80 -4.61 2.11
C GLY A 85 -5.27 -4.53 3.54
N PHE A 86 -3.95 -4.57 3.71
CA PHE A 86 -3.33 -4.37 5.03
C PHE A 86 -3.75 -3.03 5.66
N GLN A 87 -3.66 -1.94 4.90
CA GLN A 87 -4.01 -0.60 5.40
C GLN A 87 -5.49 -0.47 5.76
N LEU A 88 -6.38 -1.06 4.98
CA LEU A 88 -7.81 -1.10 5.30
C LEU A 88 -8.10 -1.93 6.56
N GLY A 89 -7.39 -3.05 6.74
CA GLY A 89 -7.45 -3.83 7.96
C GLY A 89 -7.07 -3.00 9.19
N VAL A 90 -5.96 -2.26 9.12
CA VAL A 90 -5.50 -1.34 10.18
C VAL A 90 -6.55 -0.25 10.45
N ILE A 91 -7.16 0.31 9.42
CA ILE A 91 -8.19 1.34 9.54
C ILE A 91 -9.40 0.82 10.31
N TYR A 92 -9.92 -0.35 9.96
CA TYR A 92 -11.09 -0.93 10.64
C TYR A 92 -10.77 -1.44 12.06
N GLU A 93 -9.59 -2.02 12.27
CA GLU A 93 -9.18 -2.49 13.59
C GLU A 93 -9.08 -1.36 14.61
N ASN A 94 -8.60 -0.19 14.17
CA ASN A 94 -8.33 0.95 15.06
C ASN A 94 -9.41 2.06 14.98
N GLY A 95 -10.44 1.91 14.15
CA GLY A 95 -11.48 2.92 13.98
C GLY A 95 -10.96 4.23 13.38
N LEU A 96 -10.03 4.18 12.43
CA LEU A 96 -9.40 5.36 11.86
C LEU A 96 -10.29 6.00 10.79
N GLY A 97 -11.16 6.90 11.20
CA GLY A 97 -12.13 7.58 10.31
C GLY A 97 -13.31 6.73 9.87
N VAL A 98 -13.46 5.56 10.45
CA VAL A 98 -14.60 4.62 10.36
C VAL A 98 -14.88 4.05 11.74
N GLU A 99 -16.01 3.39 11.94
CA GLU A 99 -16.27 2.62 13.15
C GLU A 99 -15.36 1.38 13.22
N ILE A 100 -15.00 1.00 14.45
CA ILE A 100 -14.20 -0.22 14.70
C ILE A 100 -15.03 -1.43 14.28
N ASP A 101 -14.45 -2.27 13.42
CA ASP A 101 -15.08 -3.48 12.92
C ASP A 101 -14.00 -4.56 12.73
N LYS A 102 -13.90 -5.46 13.71
CA LYS A 102 -12.87 -6.51 13.69
C LYS A 102 -13.10 -7.54 12.59
N ASP A 103 -14.35 -7.81 12.24
CA ASP A 103 -14.65 -8.79 11.20
C ASP A 103 -14.24 -8.26 9.83
N LYS A 104 -14.51 -6.99 9.53
CA LYS A 104 -13.98 -6.32 8.34
C LYS A 104 -12.46 -6.20 8.36
N ALA A 105 -11.87 -5.92 9.52
CA ALA A 105 -10.41 -5.89 9.64
C ALA A 105 -9.80 -7.24 9.23
N ILE A 106 -10.38 -8.36 9.71
CA ILE A 106 -9.96 -9.71 9.36
C ILE A 106 -10.12 -9.95 7.84
N GLU A 107 -11.25 -9.55 7.25
CA GLU A 107 -11.50 -9.67 5.82
C GLU A 107 -10.41 -8.97 5.00
N TYR A 108 -10.14 -7.69 5.31
CA TYR A 108 -9.11 -6.93 4.61
C TYR A 108 -7.69 -7.43 4.88
N TYR A 109 -7.39 -7.91 6.08
CA TYR A 109 -6.10 -8.55 6.33
C TYR A 109 -5.92 -9.85 5.53
N LYS A 110 -6.97 -10.64 5.31
CA LYS A 110 -6.90 -11.80 4.40
C LYS A 110 -6.57 -11.40 2.98
N MET A 111 -7.17 -10.31 2.48
CA MET A 111 -6.80 -9.75 1.17
C MET A 111 -5.35 -9.25 1.16
N GLY A 112 -4.90 -8.58 2.21
CA GLY A 112 -3.51 -8.13 2.36
C GLY A 112 -2.51 -9.28 2.46
N ALA A 113 -2.92 -10.42 3.01
CA ALA A 113 -2.07 -11.61 3.16
C ALA A 113 -1.89 -12.40 1.85
N ALA A 114 -2.71 -12.17 0.83
CA ALA A 114 -2.66 -12.90 -0.44
C ALA A 114 -1.37 -12.65 -1.26
N GLY A 115 -0.61 -11.60 -0.96
CA GLY A 115 0.69 -11.33 -1.59
C GLY A 115 1.84 -12.03 -0.90
N LEU A 116 3.05 -11.71 -1.36
CA LEU A 116 4.31 -12.26 -0.82
C LEU A 116 5.31 -11.14 -0.51
N ASN A 117 4.80 -10.04 -0.01
CA ASN A 117 5.57 -8.86 0.39
C ASN A 117 5.49 -8.62 1.90
N MET A 118 6.04 -7.52 2.36
CA MET A 118 6.01 -7.15 3.77
C MET A 118 4.58 -6.95 4.29
N ALA A 119 3.67 -6.36 3.49
CA ALA A 119 2.28 -6.17 3.89
C ALA A 119 1.56 -7.51 4.12
N SER A 120 1.91 -8.53 3.34
CA SER A 120 1.42 -9.89 3.49
C SER A 120 1.84 -10.51 4.82
N ASN A 121 3.11 -10.35 5.21
CA ASN A 121 3.60 -10.81 6.50
C ASN A 121 2.90 -10.07 7.66
N LEU A 122 2.80 -8.75 7.58
CA LEU A 122 2.11 -7.93 8.59
C LEU A 122 0.62 -8.28 8.69
N SER A 123 -0.04 -8.55 7.57
CA SER A 123 -1.44 -8.99 7.53
C SER A 123 -1.61 -10.34 8.20
N THR A 124 -0.71 -11.28 7.95
CA THR A 124 -0.73 -12.61 8.58
C THR A 124 -0.51 -12.52 10.08
N ASP A 125 0.41 -11.69 10.54
CA ASP A 125 0.65 -11.47 11.96
C ASP A 125 -0.58 -10.83 12.64
N ALA A 126 -1.23 -9.88 11.96
CA ALA A 126 -2.48 -9.30 12.44
C ALA A 126 -3.61 -10.35 12.54
N LEU A 127 -3.74 -11.23 11.55
CA LEU A 127 -4.72 -12.31 11.56
C LEU A 127 -4.47 -13.31 12.69
N LYS A 128 -3.21 -13.68 12.96
CA LYS A 128 -2.82 -14.52 14.10
C LYS A 128 -3.17 -13.84 15.43
N ARG A 129 -2.82 -12.56 15.59
CA ARG A 129 -3.11 -11.77 16.79
C ARG A 129 -4.62 -11.64 17.05
N LEU A 130 -5.44 -11.54 16.02
CA LEU A 130 -6.89 -11.50 16.10
C LEU A 130 -7.52 -12.90 16.27
N GLY A 131 -6.72 -13.97 16.26
CA GLY A 131 -7.19 -15.36 16.38
C GLY A 131 -7.94 -15.88 15.14
N ALA A 132 -7.79 -15.21 14.00
CA ALA A 132 -8.47 -15.58 12.76
C ALA A 132 -7.76 -16.72 12.00
N ILE A 133 -6.46 -16.91 12.24
CA ILE A 133 -5.65 -17.99 11.69
C ILE A 133 -4.61 -18.43 12.72
N HIS A 134 -4.13 -19.68 12.61
CA HIS A 134 -3.03 -20.22 13.41
C HIS A 134 -1.74 -20.37 12.60
N SER A 135 -1.87 -20.54 11.29
CA SER A 135 -0.74 -20.79 10.38
C SER A 135 -1.01 -20.22 8.98
N TRP A 136 0.01 -20.18 8.14
CA TRP A 136 -0.11 -19.84 6.71
C TRP A 136 -1.01 -20.82 5.95
N ALA A 137 -1.05 -22.09 6.39
CA ALA A 137 -1.89 -23.11 5.78
C ALA A 137 -3.39 -22.75 5.87
N ASP A 138 -3.81 -22.00 6.91
CA ASP A 138 -5.19 -21.57 7.08
C ASP A 138 -5.63 -20.54 6.02
N LEU A 139 -4.66 -19.92 5.31
CA LEU A 139 -4.90 -19.04 4.17
C LEU A 139 -4.95 -19.79 2.83
N GLY A 140 -4.77 -21.12 2.85
CA GLY A 140 -4.70 -21.94 1.64
C GLY A 140 -3.40 -21.76 0.85
N ILE A 141 -2.37 -21.15 1.44
CA ILE A 141 -1.08 -20.90 0.80
C ILE A 141 -0.13 -22.01 1.21
N SER A 142 0.35 -22.79 0.26
CA SER A 142 1.32 -23.86 0.52
C SER A 142 2.72 -23.27 0.80
N HIS A 143 3.51 -24.02 1.60
CA HIS A 143 4.90 -23.63 1.87
C HIS A 143 5.74 -23.57 0.58
N GLN A 144 5.37 -24.36 -0.42
CA GLN A 144 6.05 -24.38 -1.72
C GLN A 144 5.75 -23.10 -2.52
N GLU A 145 4.51 -22.64 -2.55
CA GLU A 145 4.12 -21.38 -3.17
C GLU A 145 4.78 -20.18 -2.49
N LEU A 146 4.97 -20.24 -1.16
CA LEU A 146 5.73 -19.24 -0.42
C LEU A 146 7.20 -19.17 -0.85
N CYS A 147 7.83 -20.34 -1.05
CA CYS A 147 9.24 -20.44 -1.44
C CYS A 147 9.46 -20.06 -2.92
N GLU A 148 8.61 -20.53 -3.82
CA GLU A 148 8.72 -20.25 -5.25
C GLU A 148 8.52 -18.76 -5.56
N ASN A 149 7.56 -18.16 -4.92
CA ASN A 149 7.28 -16.73 -5.09
C ASN A 149 8.28 -15.80 -4.36
N ALA A 150 8.86 -16.23 -3.25
CA ALA A 150 9.96 -15.50 -2.59
C ALA A 150 11.19 -15.40 -3.50
N GLN A 151 11.49 -16.48 -4.25
CA GLN A 151 12.61 -16.53 -5.19
C GLN A 151 12.38 -15.63 -6.43
N TYR A 152 11.14 -15.49 -6.88
CA TYR A 152 10.78 -14.65 -8.02
C TYR A 152 10.91 -13.14 -7.73
N ARG A 153 10.68 -12.71 -6.49
CA ARG A 153 10.72 -11.29 -6.09
C ARG A 153 12.08 -10.78 -5.65
N PHE A 154 13.02 -11.68 -5.32
CA PHE A 154 14.40 -11.27 -5.03
C PHE A 154 15.15 -10.76 -6.27
N ASN A 155 14.67 -11.07 -7.47
CA ASN A 155 15.29 -10.68 -8.74
C ASN A 155 14.66 -9.44 -9.41
N GLU A 156 13.55 -8.93 -8.92
CA GLU A 156 12.96 -7.70 -9.48
C GLU A 156 13.00 -6.58 -8.44
N SER A 157 13.73 -5.52 -8.77
CA SER A 157 13.94 -4.31 -7.98
C SER A 157 12.66 -3.45 -7.83
N TRP A 158 11.58 -4.05 -7.33
CA TRP A 158 10.35 -3.34 -6.97
C TRP A 158 10.49 -2.53 -5.67
N PHE A 159 11.53 -2.82 -4.87
CA PHE A 159 11.83 -2.06 -3.65
C PHE A 159 12.15 -0.59 -3.90
N ASP A 160 12.55 -0.23 -5.13
CA ASP A 160 12.84 1.15 -5.50
C ASP A 160 11.59 1.94 -5.97
N LEU A 161 10.46 1.28 -6.18
CA LEU A 161 9.27 1.89 -6.80
C LEU A 161 8.12 2.19 -5.83
N ILE A 162 7.98 1.44 -4.74
CA ILE A 162 6.98 1.72 -3.72
C ILE A 162 7.67 2.46 -2.57
N PRO A 163 7.11 3.57 -2.08
CA PRO A 163 7.71 4.26 -0.94
C PRO A 163 7.73 3.30 0.25
N SER A 164 8.88 2.67 0.51
CA SER A 164 9.16 1.86 1.71
C SER A 164 8.80 2.63 3.00
N PHE A 165 8.67 3.92 2.88
CA PHE A 165 8.30 4.88 3.89
C PHE A 165 6.86 4.76 4.39
N CYS A 166 5.91 4.32 3.57
CA CYS A 166 4.52 4.19 4.03
C CYS A 166 4.33 3.07 5.05
N LEU A 167 5.17 2.03 5.00
CA LEU A 167 5.14 0.94 5.98
C LEU A 167 5.97 1.24 7.23
N LEU A 168 7.06 2.02 7.10
CA LEU A 168 8.00 2.33 8.20
C LEU A 168 7.60 3.56 9.03
N HIS A 169 6.81 4.49 8.51
CA HIS A 169 6.46 5.75 9.19
C HIS A 169 5.05 5.80 9.76
N SER A 170 4.23 4.77 9.58
CA SER A 170 3.05 4.68 10.43
C SER A 170 3.55 4.34 11.84
N GLY A 171 3.52 5.31 12.75
CA GLY A 171 3.94 5.14 14.16
C GLY A 171 3.18 4.02 14.91
N ILE A 172 2.33 3.30 14.22
CA ILE A 172 1.64 2.08 14.59
C ILE A 172 2.62 0.90 14.60
N TRP A 173 3.62 0.84 13.70
CA TRP A 173 4.63 -0.23 13.69
C TRP A 173 5.47 -0.25 14.98
N LEU A 174 5.83 0.93 15.52
CA LEU A 174 6.57 1.03 16.78
C LEU A 174 5.74 0.58 18.00
N LYS A 175 4.41 0.75 17.96
CA LYS A 175 3.54 0.34 19.08
C LYS A 175 3.19 -1.15 19.09
N ILE A 176 3.27 -1.82 17.95
CA ILE A 176 2.96 -3.26 17.86
C ILE A 176 4.16 -4.09 18.33
N HIS A 177 5.41 -3.62 18.14
CA HIS A 177 6.63 -4.35 18.50
C HIS A 177 7.27 -3.92 19.83
N LEU A 178 6.78 -2.85 20.48
CA LEU A 178 7.28 -2.38 21.78
C LEU A 178 6.33 -2.68 22.97
N LYS A 179 5.36 -3.57 22.79
CA LYS A 179 4.55 -4.13 23.88
C LYS A 179 4.85 -5.63 24.02
N GLU A 180 6.12 -5.94 24.27
CA GLU A 180 6.57 -7.09 25.05
C GLU A 180 7.26 -6.59 26.30
#